data_39931ef4dbe8c857602e9a69ddbbafa7
#
_entry.id   39931ef4dbe8c857602e9a69ddbbafa7
#
_cell.length_a   1.000
_cell.length_b   1.000
_cell.length_c   1.000
_cell.angle_alpha   90.00
_cell.angle_beta   90.00
_cell.angle_gamma   90.00
#
_symmetry.space_group_name_H-M   'P 1'
#
loop_
_entity.id
_entity.type
_entity.pdbx_description
1 polymer ?
#
loop_
_entity_poly.entity_id
_entity_poly.type
_entity_poly.pdbx_seq_one_letter_code
_entity_poly.pdbx_strand_id
1 'polypeptide(L)'
;MKPSRLPQLLPMLLLLLLPTSIALAAPAAVQADDFPTSGRVEYVLECMQKHDGKYEYLYKCSCVVDRIARALRYDDYVAMSVALRNQSLAGERGGEFRDEVSVRNMASKYKEIEAGANKACAVPQR
;
A
#
# COMPACT_ATOMS: atom_id res chain seq x y z
N MET A 1 8.93 -7.70 79.18
CA MET A 1 8.02 -7.21 78.13
C MET A 1 8.60 -7.54 76.78
N LYS A 2 8.07 -8.53 76.09
CA LYS A 2 8.52 -8.95 74.74
C LYS A 2 7.79 -8.13 73.68
N PRO A 3 8.45 -7.48 72.68
CA PRO A 3 7.75 -6.92 71.55
C PRO A 3 7.36 -8.04 70.59
N SER A 4 6.11 -8.13 70.31
CA SER A 4 5.51 -9.04 69.34
C SER A 4 5.92 -8.65 67.91
N ARG A 5 6.58 -9.60 67.24
CA ARG A 5 6.88 -9.52 65.81
C ARG A 5 5.59 -9.78 65.02
N LEU A 6 4.94 -8.75 64.52
CA LEU A 6 3.85 -8.88 63.57
C LEU A 6 4.46 -9.10 62.19
N PRO A 7 3.86 -9.99 61.36
CA PRO A 7 4.55 -10.56 60.22
C PRO A 7 4.56 -9.63 59.01
N GLN A 8 5.75 -9.53 58.41
CA GLN A 8 6.03 -8.84 57.13
C GLN A 8 5.49 -9.59 55.89
N LEU A 9 4.34 -10.31 56.03
CA LEU A 9 3.79 -11.11 54.92
C LEU A 9 2.76 -10.37 54.04
N LEU A 10 2.42 -9.12 54.39
CA LEU A 10 1.42 -8.36 53.64
C LEU A 10 1.87 -7.80 52.30
N PRO A 11 3.16 -7.48 52.04
CA PRO A 11 3.53 -6.92 50.72
C PRO A 11 3.64 -7.94 49.59
N MET A 12 3.67 -9.26 49.91
CA MET A 12 3.89 -10.29 48.88
C MET A 12 2.58 -10.76 48.19
N LEU A 13 1.43 -10.43 48.74
CA LEU A 13 0.12 -10.84 48.20
C LEU A 13 -0.46 -9.80 47.23
N LEU A 14 0.11 -8.58 47.16
CA LEU A 14 -0.38 -7.51 46.30
C LEU A 14 0.21 -7.54 44.90
N LEU A 15 1.21 -8.39 44.63
CA LEU A 15 1.92 -8.44 43.33
C LEU A 15 1.27 -9.40 42.32
N LEU A 16 0.17 -10.08 42.68
CA LEU A 16 -0.49 -11.11 41.85
C LEU A 16 -1.73 -10.63 41.10
N LEU A 17 -2.05 -9.32 41.15
CA LEU A 17 -3.23 -8.73 40.48
C LEU A 17 -2.85 -7.76 39.35
N LEU A 18 -1.81 -8.06 38.56
CA LEU A 18 -1.58 -7.38 37.31
C LEU A 18 -2.54 -7.95 36.26
N PRO A 19 -3.52 -7.16 35.77
CA PRO A 19 -4.37 -7.60 34.66
C PRO A 19 -3.49 -7.72 33.43
N THR A 20 -3.24 -8.94 32.96
CA THR A 20 -2.68 -9.20 31.65
C THR A 20 -3.70 -8.72 30.61
N SER A 21 -3.55 -7.48 30.16
CA SER A 21 -4.29 -6.96 29.02
C SER A 21 -3.83 -7.71 27.78
N ILE A 22 -4.57 -8.75 27.40
CA ILE A 22 -4.41 -9.42 26.12
C ILE A 22 -4.96 -8.42 25.07
N ALA A 23 -4.07 -7.64 24.44
CA ALA A 23 -4.42 -6.88 23.28
C ALA A 23 -4.80 -7.86 22.15
N LEU A 24 -6.09 -8.06 21.92
CA LEU A 24 -6.56 -8.69 20.69
C LEU A 24 -6.18 -7.77 19.55
N ALA A 25 -5.11 -8.10 18.82
CA ALA A 25 -4.82 -7.49 17.55
C ALA A 25 -5.98 -7.84 16.60
N ALA A 26 -6.81 -6.84 16.25
CA ALA A 26 -7.83 -7.01 15.25
C ALA A 26 -7.12 -7.44 13.93
N PRO A 27 -7.60 -8.49 13.24
CA PRO A 27 -7.05 -8.83 11.94
C PRO A 27 -7.18 -7.61 11.03
N ALA A 28 -6.06 -7.19 10.42
CA ALA A 28 -6.08 -6.18 9.39
C ALA A 28 -7.11 -6.63 8.34
N ALA A 29 -8.13 -5.81 8.10
CA ALA A 29 -9.14 -6.10 7.10
C ALA A 29 -8.42 -6.31 5.76
N VAL A 30 -8.42 -7.54 5.26
CA VAL A 30 -7.93 -7.85 3.93
C VAL A 30 -8.84 -7.08 2.99
N GLN A 31 -8.30 -6.07 2.31
CA GLN A 31 -9.04 -5.31 1.33
C GLN A 31 -9.47 -6.28 0.24
N ALA A 32 -10.78 -6.38 -0.01
CA ALA A 32 -11.29 -7.26 -1.05
C ALA A 32 -10.68 -6.81 -2.39
N ASP A 33 -10.09 -7.74 -3.12
CA ASP A 33 -9.52 -7.49 -4.44
C ASP A 33 -10.67 -7.21 -5.42
N ASP A 34 -10.82 -5.94 -5.81
CA ASP A 34 -11.86 -5.46 -6.72
C ASP A 34 -11.33 -5.19 -8.15
N PHE A 35 -10.05 -5.53 -8.39
CA PHE A 35 -9.46 -5.36 -9.72
C PHE A 35 -10.03 -6.37 -10.72
N PRO A 36 -10.70 -5.90 -11.80
CA PRO A 36 -11.20 -6.78 -12.86
C PRO A 36 -10.02 -7.40 -13.62
N THR A 37 -10.23 -8.60 -14.15
CA THR A 37 -9.23 -9.30 -14.97
C THR A 37 -8.76 -8.43 -16.15
N SER A 38 -9.67 -7.70 -16.81
CA SER A 38 -9.32 -6.80 -17.91
C SER A 38 -8.34 -5.71 -17.48
N GLY A 39 -8.58 -5.06 -16.34
CA GLY A 39 -7.67 -4.02 -15.82
C GLY A 39 -6.28 -4.56 -15.49
N ARG A 40 -6.17 -5.79 -14.99
CA ARG A 40 -4.89 -6.47 -14.78
C ARG A 40 -4.17 -6.76 -16.10
N VAL A 41 -4.89 -7.29 -17.07
CA VAL A 41 -4.35 -7.60 -18.41
C VAL A 41 -3.87 -6.33 -19.11
N GLU A 42 -4.66 -5.26 -19.09
CA GLU A 42 -4.27 -3.95 -19.65
C GLU A 42 -2.98 -3.43 -19.02
N TYR A 43 -2.89 -3.43 -17.68
CA TYR A 43 -1.65 -3.03 -16.99
C TYR A 43 -0.45 -3.85 -17.42
N VAL A 44 -0.59 -5.18 -17.47
CA VAL A 44 0.51 -6.10 -17.85
C VAL A 44 0.98 -5.83 -19.28
N LEU A 45 0.06 -5.63 -20.21
CA LEU A 45 0.39 -5.34 -21.61
C LEU A 45 1.12 -3.99 -21.75
N GLU A 46 0.63 -2.93 -21.10
CA GLU A 46 1.29 -1.62 -21.09
C GLU A 46 2.69 -1.69 -20.45
N CYS A 47 2.83 -2.41 -19.35
CA CYS A 47 4.11 -2.62 -18.67
C CYS A 47 5.09 -3.38 -19.56
N MET A 48 4.67 -4.48 -20.17
CA MET A 48 5.50 -5.25 -21.11
C MET A 48 5.93 -4.40 -22.31
N GLN A 49 5.03 -3.57 -22.85
CA GLN A 49 5.35 -2.69 -23.97
C GLN A 49 6.47 -1.71 -23.62
N LYS A 50 6.50 -1.17 -22.41
CA LYS A 50 7.60 -0.32 -21.92
C LYS A 50 8.94 -1.07 -21.83
N HIS A 51 8.93 -2.39 -21.86
CA HIS A 51 10.09 -3.26 -21.74
C HIS A 51 10.30 -4.14 -22.99
N ASP A 52 10.04 -3.58 -24.17
CA ASP A 52 10.26 -4.19 -25.49
C ASP A 52 9.48 -5.50 -25.72
N GLY A 53 8.37 -5.71 -25.00
CA GLY A 53 7.54 -6.90 -25.11
C GLY A 53 8.20 -8.21 -24.65
N LYS A 54 9.29 -8.14 -23.92
CA LYS A 54 10.04 -9.33 -23.49
C LYS A 54 9.21 -10.21 -22.56
N TYR A 55 9.19 -11.51 -22.84
CA TYR A 55 8.32 -12.47 -22.14
C TYR A 55 8.57 -12.54 -20.62
N GLU A 56 9.81 -12.32 -20.16
CA GLU A 56 10.11 -12.28 -18.73
C GLU A 56 9.31 -11.22 -17.97
N TYR A 57 8.92 -10.12 -18.65
CA TYR A 57 8.11 -9.07 -18.06
C TYR A 57 6.64 -9.45 -17.89
N LEU A 58 6.15 -10.50 -18.54
CA LEU A 58 4.81 -11.02 -18.26
C LEU A 58 4.65 -11.30 -16.75
N TYR A 59 5.60 -12.01 -16.16
CA TYR A 59 5.55 -12.37 -14.73
C TYR A 59 5.87 -11.18 -13.82
N LYS A 60 6.88 -10.39 -14.20
CA LYS A 60 7.26 -9.20 -13.42
C LYS A 60 6.14 -8.18 -13.37
N CYS A 61 5.53 -7.85 -14.51
CA CYS A 61 4.41 -6.90 -14.60
C CYS A 61 3.14 -7.43 -13.92
N SER A 62 2.88 -8.74 -13.97
CA SER A 62 1.80 -9.37 -13.19
C SER A 62 2.02 -9.20 -11.69
N CYS A 63 3.25 -9.42 -11.21
CA CYS A 63 3.61 -9.16 -9.82
C CYS A 63 3.36 -7.69 -9.43
N VAL A 64 3.68 -6.74 -10.32
CA VAL A 64 3.49 -5.30 -10.05
C VAL A 64 2.02 -4.97 -9.90
N VAL A 65 1.16 -5.38 -10.83
CA VAL A 65 -0.28 -5.09 -10.74
C VAL A 65 -0.94 -5.73 -9.54
N ASP A 66 -0.50 -6.93 -9.13
CA ASP A 66 -0.99 -7.57 -7.90
C ASP A 66 -0.61 -6.78 -6.64
N ARG A 67 0.54 -6.13 -6.62
CA ARG A 67 0.94 -5.24 -5.52
C ARG A 67 0.15 -3.94 -5.51
N ILE A 68 -0.11 -3.37 -6.68
CA ILE A 68 -0.96 -2.18 -6.83
C ILE A 68 -2.38 -2.49 -6.33
N ALA A 69 -2.95 -3.65 -6.73
CA ALA A 69 -4.29 -4.07 -6.34
C ALA A 69 -4.44 -4.33 -4.83
N ARG A 70 -3.35 -4.65 -4.12
CA ARG A 70 -3.36 -4.73 -2.64
C ARG A 70 -3.27 -3.36 -1.97
N ALA A 71 -2.74 -2.36 -2.66
CA ALA A 71 -2.53 -1.01 -2.12
C ALA A 71 -3.68 -0.06 -2.43
N LEU A 72 -4.42 -0.29 -3.51
CA LEU A 72 -5.48 0.58 -4.01
C LEU A 72 -6.74 -0.22 -4.35
N ARG A 73 -7.89 0.43 -4.21
CA ARG A 73 -9.12 -0.03 -4.86
C ARG A 73 -9.04 0.27 -6.35
N TYR A 74 -9.77 -0.47 -7.16
CA TYR A 74 -9.72 -0.32 -8.62
C TYR A 74 -10.11 1.08 -9.10
N ASP A 75 -11.15 1.67 -8.51
CA ASP A 75 -11.57 3.04 -8.85
C ASP A 75 -10.48 4.07 -8.54
N ASP A 76 -9.79 3.93 -7.39
CA ASP A 76 -8.68 4.79 -7.02
C ASP A 76 -7.49 4.62 -7.99
N TYR A 77 -7.18 3.38 -8.37
CA TYR A 77 -6.18 3.08 -9.38
C TYR A 77 -6.48 3.77 -10.71
N VAL A 78 -7.73 3.65 -11.21
CA VAL A 78 -8.15 4.30 -12.47
C VAL A 78 -7.97 5.81 -12.37
N ALA A 79 -8.50 6.44 -11.32
CA ALA A 79 -8.40 7.89 -11.12
C ALA A 79 -6.93 8.38 -11.06
N MET A 80 -6.09 7.70 -10.27
CA MET A 80 -4.69 8.07 -10.07
C MET A 80 -3.83 7.80 -11.31
N SER A 81 -4.05 6.69 -12.02
CA SER A 81 -3.32 6.36 -13.24
C SER A 81 -3.65 7.34 -14.37
N VAL A 82 -4.91 7.74 -14.50
CA VAL A 82 -5.34 8.79 -15.43
C VAL A 82 -4.72 10.14 -15.06
N ALA A 83 -4.71 10.50 -13.77
CA ALA A 83 -4.04 11.71 -13.30
C ALA A 83 -2.56 11.73 -13.68
N LEU A 84 -1.85 10.60 -13.56
CA LEU A 84 -0.45 10.48 -13.96
C LEU A 84 -0.27 10.63 -15.48
N ARG A 85 -1.12 10.00 -16.30
CA ARG A 85 -1.08 10.13 -17.77
C ARG A 85 -1.30 11.59 -18.19
N ASN A 86 -2.21 12.29 -17.53
CA ASN A 86 -2.52 13.69 -17.83
C ASN A 86 -1.37 14.63 -17.50
N GLN A 87 -0.42 14.26 -16.62
CA GLN A 87 0.79 15.04 -16.38
C GLN A 87 1.68 15.19 -17.61
N SER A 88 1.58 14.28 -18.59
CA SER A 88 2.35 14.32 -19.84
C SER A 88 1.66 15.03 -20.98
N LEU A 89 0.41 15.48 -20.82
CA LEU A 89 -0.31 16.18 -21.87
C LEU A 89 0.32 17.56 -22.15
N ALA A 90 0.59 17.83 -23.42
CA ALA A 90 1.12 19.11 -23.87
C ALA A 90 0.00 20.13 -24.18
N GLY A 91 0.36 21.43 -24.25
CA GLY A 91 -0.52 22.52 -24.63
C GLY A 91 -1.35 23.09 -23.46
N GLU A 92 -2.12 24.17 -23.78
CA GLU A 92 -2.90 24.92 -22.79
C GLU A 92 -3.98 24.04 -22.11
N ARG A 93 -4.67 23.22 -22.89
CA ARG A 93 -5.69 22.28 -22.33
C ARG A 93 -5.08 21.24 -21.39
N GLY A 94 -3.82 20.85 -21.64
CA GLY A 94 -3.08 19.99 -20.72
C GLY A 94 -2.76 20.69 -19.41
N GLY A 95 -2.60 22.01 -19.42
CA GLY A 95 -2.36 22.82 -18.22
C GLY A 95 -3.48 22.72 -17.19
N GLU A 96 -4.74 22.79 -17.62
CA GLU A 96 -5.88 22.67 -16.72
C GLU A 96 -5.86 21.38 -15.90
N PHE A 97 -5.39 20.28 -16.49
CA PHE A 97 -5.28 18.98 -15.81
C PHE A 97 -3.97 18.83 -15.02
N ARG A 98 -2.86 19.39 -15.51
CA ARG A 98 -1.55 19.29 -14.84
C ARG A 98 -1.45 20.15 -13.59
N ASP A 99 -2.06 21.36 -13.65
CA ASP A 99 -1.82 22.40 -12.66
C ASP A 99 -2.77 22.32 -11.47
N GLU A 100 -3.82 21.51 -11.59
CA GLU A 100 -4.73 21.21 -10.48
C GLU A 100 -4.00 20.45 -9.37
N VAL A 101 -4.05 21.00 -8.14
CA VAL A 101 -3.31 20.45 -7.00
C VAL A 101 -3.74 19.02 -6.68
N SER A 102 -5.03 18.74 -6.74
CA SER A 102 -5.58 17.41 -6.47
C SER A 102 -5.07 16.37 -7.47
N VAL A 103 -5.00 16.73 -8.76
CA VAL A 103 -4.49 15.86 -9.84
C VAL A 103 -3.00 15.58 -9.65
N ARG A 104 -2.21 16.60 -9.31
CA ARG A 104 -0.78 16.42 -9.02
C ARG A 104 -0.55 15.50 -7.82
N ASN A 105 -1.34 15.67 -6.77
CA ASN A 105 -1.23 14.82 -5.57
C ASN A 105 -1.58 13.35 -5.87
N MET A 106 -2.64 13.11 -6.65
CA MET A 106 -3.01 11.77 -7.10
C MET A 106 -1.90 11.14 -7.97
N ALA A 107 -1.35 11.90 -8.92
CA ALA A 107 -0.26 11.44 -9.78
C ALA A 107 1.00 11.11 -8.96
N SER A 108 1.36 11.95 -7.98
CA SER A 108 2.52 11.72 -7.11
C SER A 108 2.34 10.46 -6.27
N LYS A 109 1.18 10.31 -5.64
CA LYS A 109 0.87 9.13 -4.82
C LYS A 109 0.91 7.84 -5.66
N TYR A 110 0.37 7.86 -6.88
CA TYR A 110 0.43 6.69 -7.76
C TYR A 110 1.87 6.34 -8.14
N LYS A 111 2.69 7.33 -8.49
CA LYS A 111 4.13 7.11 -8.77
C LYS A 111 4.86 6.42 -7.63
N GLU A 112 4.59 6.82 -6.39
CA GLU A 112 5.22 6.20 -5.21
C GLU A 112 4.81 4.74 -5.06
N ILE A 113 3.51 4.44 -5.20
CA ILE A 113 2.98 3.07 -5.11
C ILE A 113 3.56 2.20 -6.23
N GLU A 114 3.52 2.68 -7.48
CA GLU A 114 4.05 1.95 -8.64
C GLU A 114 5.56 1.73 -8.53
N ALA A 115 6.32 2.75 -8.08
CA ALA A 115 7.75 2.63 -7.86
C ALA A 115 8.10 1.57 -6.81
N GLY A 116 7.36 1.55 -5.70
CA GLY A 116 7.51 0.53 -4.67
C GLY A 116 7.20 -0.88 -5.18
N ALA A 117 6.13 -1.02 -5.96
CA ALA A 117 5.74 -2.28 -6.59
C ALA A 117 6.79 -2.75 -7.61
N ASN A 118 7.27 -1.87 -8.48
CA ASN A 118 8.32 -2.16 -9.46
C ASN A 118 9.60 -2.64 -8.79
N LYS A 119 10.06 -1.93 -7.76
CA LYS A 119 11.24 -2.33 -6.98
C LYS A 119 11.08 -3.74 -6.40
N ALA A 120 9.93 -4.03 -5.81
CA ALA A 120 9.66 -5.32 -5.18
C ALA A 120 9.52 -6.48 -6.18
N CYS A 121 9.17 -6.19 -7.44
CA CYS A 121 9.01 -7.17 -8.52
C CYS A 121 10.19 -7.20 -9.49
N ALA A 122 11.30 -6.55 -9.17
CA ALA A 122 12.51 -6.47 -10.00
C ALA A 122 12.24 -5.93 -11.42
N VAL A 123 11.37 -4.92 -11.52
CA VAL A 123 11.13 -4.15 -12.74
C VAL A 123 11.94 -2.85 -12.68
N PRO A 124 12.91 -2.63 -13.58
CA PRO A 124 13.69 -1.40 -13.61
C PRO A 124 12.79 -0.21 -13.99
N GLN A 125 12.98 0.89 -13.30
CA GLN A 125 12.30 2.15 -13.66
C GLN A 125 13.04 2.80 -14.85
N ARG A 126 12.29 3.17 -15.85
CA ARG A 126 12.77 3.91 -17.02
C ARG A 126 12.27 5.33 -17.01
#